data_7c581f565c026326a5c29f621558f12c
#
_entry.id   7c581f565c026326a5c29f621558f12c
#
_cell.length_a   1.000
_cell.length_b   1.000
_cell.length_c   1.000
_cell.angle_alpha   90.00
_cell.angle_beta   90.00
_cell.angle_gamma   90.00
#
_symmetry.space_group_name_H-M   'P 1'
#
loop_
_entity.id
_entity.type
_entity.pdbx_description
1 polymer ?
#
loop_
_entity_poly.entity_id
_entity_poly.type
_entity_poly.pdbx_seq_one_letter_code
_entity_poly.pdbx_strand_id
1 'polypeptide(L)'
;AEFKIIFLDEADALTNDAQGALRRIMEQHAETCRFILSCNYSSKIIEPIQSRCAVFRFRPLSDADVNAQVHHVAGLEGVTLEEDAGDALTRISQGDLRKALTALQVSAAINMHITRDLIYETSATAPPEALHQYLMACRDDGFHAARRRLRELLDRYGLAGTDFVNQLHRELYTA
;
A
#
# COMPACT_ATOMS: atom_id res chain seq x y z
N ALA A 1 12.83 37.66 5.80
CA ALA A 1 11.97 37.74 4.61
C ALA A 1 10.93 36.61 4.73
N GLU A 2 9.65 36.98 4.76
CA GLU A 2 8.57 35.98 4.71
C GLU A 2 8.44 35.50 3.27
N PHE A 3 8.59 34.20 3.04
CA PHE A 3 8.31 33.57 1.77
C PHE A 3 7.07 32.68 1.87
N LYS A 4 6.34 32.54 0.77
CA LYS A 4 5.21 31.62 0.66
C LYS A 4 5.71 30.22 0.33
N ILE A 5 5.11 29.21 0.93
CA ILE A 5 5.31 27.80 0.54
C ILE A 5 4.11 27.37 -0.28
N ILE A 6 4.36 26.86 -1.47
CA ILE A 6 3.36 26.30 -2.38
C ILE A 6 3.63 24.80 -2.46
N PHE A 7 2.70 24.00 -1.95
CA PHE A 7 2.76 22.55 -2.02
C PHE A 7 1.84 22.04 -3.14
N LEU A 8 2.39 21.26 -4.06
CA LEU A 8 1.67 20.63 -5.16
C LEU A 8 1.77 19.11 -4.98
N ASP A 9 0.68 18.51 -4.59
CA ASP A 9 0.55 17.06 -4.49
C ASP A 9 0.19 16.48 -5.86
N GLU A 10 0.60 15.22 -6.11
CA GLU A 10 0.40 14.53 -7.39
C GLU A 10 0.85 15.36 -8.61
N ALA A 11 1.98 16.03 -8.49
CA ALA A 11 2.50 16.91 -9.55
C ALA A 11 2.78 16.17 -10.88
N ASP A 12 2.92 14.87 -10.86
CA ASP A 12 3.04 14.00 -12.04
C ASP A 12 1.71 13.81 -12.82
N ALA A 13 0.59 14.30 -12.29
CA ALA A 13 -0.69 14.38 -12.99
C ALA A 13 -0.81 15.66 -13.86
N LEU A 14 0.07 16.64 -13.66
CA LEU A 14 0.10 17.85 -14.48
C LEU A 14 0.49 17.53 -15.93
N THR A 15 -0.22 18.18 -16.89
CA THR A 15 0.18 18.11 -18.30
C THR A 15 1.53 18.78 -18.54
N ASN A 16 2.22 18.42 -19.63
CA ASN A 16 3.50 19.03 -19.99
C ASN A 16 3.44 20.56 -20.14
N ASP A 17 2.32 21.07 -20.67
CA ASP A 17 2.11 22.52 -20.83
C ASP A 17 1.94 23.20 -19.46
N ALA A 18 1.19 22.59 -18.55
CA ALA A 18 1.04 23.06 -17.17
C ALA A 18 2.37 23.06 -16.43
N GLN A 19 3.16 22.00 -16.58
CA GLN A 19 4.50 21.92 -16.01
C GLN A 19 5.44 23.00 -16.63
N GLY A 20 5.33 23.26 -17.93
CA GLY A 20 6.05 24.34 -18.60
C GLY A 20 5.69 25.74 -18.06
N ALA A 21 4.40 25.98 -17.75
CA ALA A 21 3.94 27.19 -17.10
C ALA A 21 4.44 27.29 -15.64
N LEU A 22 4.34 26.19 -14.89
CA LEU A 22 4.84 26.09 -13.50
C LEU A 22 6.32 26.43 -13.43
N ARG A 23 7.14 25.92 -14.35
CA ARG A 23 8.57 26.24 -14.41
C ARG A 23 8.80 27.74 -14.46
N ARG A 24 8.06 28.46 -15.31
CA ARG A 24 8.19 29.93 -15.45
C ARG A 24 7.80 30.63 -14.13
N ILE A 25 6.75 30.20 -13.49
CA ILE A 25 6.30 30.73 -12.19
C ILE A 25 7.38 30.52 -11.12
N MET A 26 7.98 29.32 -11.07
CA MET A 26 9.07 29.01 -10.14
C MET A 26 10.28 29.94 -10.35
N GLU A 27 10.64 30.21 -11.60
CA GLU A 27 11.74 31.13 -11.95
C GLU A 27 11.42 32.57 -11.55
N GLN A 28 10.24 33.07 -11.87
CA GLN A 28 9.80 34.44 -11.60
C GLN A 28 9.66 34.76 -10.11
N HIS A 29 9.29 33.78 -9.29
CA HIS A 29 8.97 33.96 -7.87
C HIS A 29 9.95 33.27 -6.93
N ALA A 30 11.16 32.94 -7.41
CA ALA A 30 12.16 32.23 -6.64
C ALA A 30 12.56 32.92 -5.32
N GLU A 31 12.48 34.26 -5.26
CA GLU A 31 12.79 35.03 -4.06
C GLU A 31 11.67 35.03 -3.02
N THR A 32 10.42 34.98 -3.48
CA THR A 32 9.22 35.12 -2.60
C THR A 32 8.47 33.85 -2.36
N CYS A 33 8.70 32.79 -3.17
CA CYS A 33 8.01 31.52 -3.07
C CYS A 33 8.99 30.34 -2.99
N ARG A 34 8.58 29.30 -2.26
CA ARG A 34 9.22 27.98 -2.26
C ARG A 34 8.19 26.96 -2.70
N PHE A 35 8.61 26.07 -3.59
CA PHE A 35 7.74 25.04 -4.16
C PHE A 35 8.15 23.67 -3.61
N ILE A 36 7.17 22.92 -3.16
CA ILE A 36 7.31 21.51 -2.77
C ILE A 36 6.39 20.74 -3.72
N LEU A 37 6.95 19.82 -4.49
CA LEU A 37 6.22 18.95 -5.39
C LEU A 37 6.28 17.52 -4.87
N SER A 38 5.13 16.88 -4.71
CA SER A 38 5.02 15.46 -4.41
C SER A 38 4.59 14.71 -5.67
N CYS A 39 5.20 13.57 -5.96
CA CYS A 39 4.84 12.74 -7.11
C CYS A 39 5.17 11.27 -6.85
N ASN A 40 4.43 10.38 -7.51
CA ASN A 40 4.72 8.95 -7.50
C ASN A 40 5.80 8.58 -8.52
N TYR A 41 5.84 9.27 -9.66
CA TYR A 41 6.73 8.97 -10.77
C TYR A 41 7.54 10.22 -11.17
N SER A 42 8.78 10.30 -10.69
CA SER A 42 9.67 11.43 -11.06
C SER A 42 9.93 11.53 -12.57
N SER A 43 9.83 10.40 -13.29
CA SER A 43 9.99 10.37 -14.76
C SER A 43 8.89 11.14 -15.52
N LYS A 44 7.74 11.40 -14.87
CA LYS A 44 6.65 12.21 -15.45
C LYS A 44 6.83 13.72 -15.20
N ILE A 45 7.77 14.11 -14.36
CA ILE A 45 8.13 15.52 -14.14
C ILE A 45 9.15 15.92 -15.19
N ILE A 46 8.92 17.02 -15.90
CA ILE A 46 9.84 17.50 -16.95
C ILE A 46 11.22 17.84 -16.36
N GLU A 47 12.28 17.52 -17.09
CA GLU A 47 13.66 17.73 -16.68
C GLU A 47 13.96 19.18 -16.20
N PRO A 48 13.43 20.22 -16.86
CA PRO A 48 13.63 21.61 -16.42
C PRO A 48 13.09 21.93 -15.02
N ILE A 49 12.07 21.20 -14.52
CA ILE A 49 11.60 21.31 -13.13
C ILE A 49 12.51 20.49 -12.21
N GLN A 50 12.82 19.24 -12.59
CA GLN A 50 13.69 18.39 -11.77
C GLN A 50 15.05 19.02 -11.49
N SER A 51 15.66 19.68 -12.49
CA SER A 51 16.97 20.34 -12.35
C SER A 51 16.97 21.54 -11.40
N ARG A 52 15.78 22.07 -11.06
CA ARG A 52 15.61 23.22 -10.13
C ARG A 52 15.16 22.80 -8.74
N CYS A 53 14.94 21.50 -8.52
CA CYS A 53 14.48 20.96 -7.26
C CYS A 53 15.53 20.07 -6.61
N ALA A 54 15.61 20.09 -5.30
CA ALA A 54 16.26 19.02 -4.57
C ALA A 54 15.33 17.79 -4.53
N VAL A 55 15.81 16.66 -5.05
CA VAL A 55 14.99 15.45 -5.16
C VAL A 55 15.21 14.56 -3.95
N PHE A 56 14.14 14.33 -3.19
CA PHE A 56 14.09 13.39 -2.07
C PHE A 56 13.31 12.13 -2.49
N ARG A 57 13.93 10.97 -2.37
CA ARG A 57 13.30 9.70 -2.72
C ARG A 57 12.89 8.95 -1.46
N PHE A 58 11.61 8.75 -1.30
CA PHE A 58 11.03 7.94 -0.23
C PHE A 58 10.93 6.48 -0.69
N ARG A 59 11.28 5.58 0.21
CA ARG A 59 11.11 4.13 0.01
C ARG A 59 9.88 3.67 0.80
N PRO A 60 9.28 2.53 0.42
CA PRO A 60 8.30 1.87 1.30
C PRO A 60 8.88 1.71 2.71
N LEU A 61 8.02 1.78 3.71
CA LEU A 61 8.42 1.57 5.11
C LEU A 61 8.88 0.12 5.31
N SER A 62 9.78 -0.07 6.28
CA SER A 62 10.14 -1.43 6.70
C SER A 62 8.97 -2.10 7.43
N ASP A 63 8.97 -3.43 7.42
CA ASP A 63 7.96 -4.22 8.13
C ASP A 63 7.92 -3.89 9.62
N ALA A 64 9.09 -3.66 10.23
CA ALA A 64 9.21 -3.26 11.63
C ALA A 64 8.57 -1.88 11.91
N ASP A 65 8.77 -0.89 11.02
CA ASP A 65 8.18 0.43 11.17
C ASP A 65 6.65 0.40 11.02
N VAL A 66 6.15 -0.37 10.05
CA VAL A 66 4.70 -0.55 9.85
C VAL A 66 4.09 -1.23 11.07
N ASN A 67 4.69 -2.33 11.54
CA ASN A 67 4.21 -3.09 12.71
C ASN A 67 4.18 -2.18 13.96
N ALA A 68 5.27 -1.46 14.24
CA ALA A 68 5.32 -0.53 15.37
C ALA A 68 4.22 0.55 15.29
N GLN A 69 3.98 1.08 14.10
CA GLN A 69 2.99 2.14 13.92
C GLN A 69 1.54 1.62 14.04
N VAL A 70 1.22 0.44 13.51
CA VAL A 70 -0.14 -0.11 13.65
C VAL A 70 -0.45 -0.47 15.11
N HIS A 71 0.51 -1.01 15.87
CA HIS A 71 0.35 -1.24 17.31
C HIS A 71 0.20 0.05 18.10
N HIS A 72 0.97 1.09 17.76
CA HIS A 72 0.84 2.41 18.38
C HIS A 72 -0.56 2.99 18.17
N VAL A 73 -1.06 2.99 16.94
CA VAL A 73 -2.39 3.51 16.60
C VAL A 73 -3.49 2.67 17.26
N ALA A 74 -3.40 1.33 17.23
CA ALA A 74 -4.34 0.45 17.91
C ALA A 74 -4.44 0.76 19.40
N GLY A 75 -3.29 0.99 20.06
CA GLY A 75 -3.25 1.38 21.47
C GLY A 75 -3.91 2.73 21.75
N LEU A 76 -3.74 3.73 20.88
CA LEU A 76 -4.38 5.05 21.01
C LEU A 76 -5.91 4.97 20.84
N GLU A 77 -6.38 4.10 19.93
CA GLU A 77 -7.81 3.91 19.64
C GLU A 77 -8.48 2.91 20.58
N GLY A 78 -7.74 2.31 21.53
CA GLY A 78 -8.26 1.33 22.49
C GLY A 78 -8.63 -0.02 21.83
N VAL A 79 -8.03 -0.33 20.70
CA VAL A 79 -8.22 -1.58 19.95
C VAL A 79 -7.21 -2.62 20.43
N THR A 80 -7.68 -3.83 20.71
CA THR A 80 -6.80 -4.97 21.02
C THR A 80 -6.35 -5.62 19.72
N LEU A 81 -5.06 -5.48 19.41
CA LEU A 81 -4.44 -6.07 18.23
C LEU A 81 -3.56 -7.25 18.66
N GLU A 82 -3.82 -8.45 18.15
CA GLU A 82 -2.97 -9.63 18.36
C GLU A 82 -1.63 -9.44 17.60
N GLU A 83 -0.57 -10.07 18.09
CA GLU A 83 0.77 -9.93 17.52
C GLU A 83 0.80 -10.42 16.05
N ASP A 84 0.21 -11.56 15.78
CA ASP A 84 0.10 -12.14 14.43
C ASP A 84 -0.85 -11.35 13.50
N ALA A 85 -1.80 -10.59 14.05
CA ALA A 85 -2.62 -9.64 13.30
C ALA A 85 -1.81 -8.42 12.86
N GLY A 86 -0.87 -7.94 13.69
CA GLY A 86 0.10 -6.92 13.32
C GLY A 86 0.98 -7.35 12.14
N ASP A 87 1.47 -8.59 12.17
CA ASP A 87 2.24 -9.18 11.08
C ASP A 87 1.40 -9.32 9.79
N ALA A 88 0.13 -9.71 9.92
CA ALA A 88 -0.78 -9.76 8.76
C ALA A 88 -0.98 -8.38 8.14
N LEU A 89 -1.22 -7.33 8.93
CA LEU A 89 -1.32 -5.94 8.46
C LEU A 89 -0.05 -5.50 7.71
N THR A 90 1.10 -5.80 8.26
CA THR A 90 2.40 -5.51 7.65
C THR A 90 2.54 -6.20 6.29
N ARG A 91 2.23 -7.48 6.23
CA ARG A 91 2.30 -8.28 5.00
C ARG A 91 1.37 -7.76 3.89
N ILE A 92 0.11 -7.44 4.22
CA ILE A 92 -0.85 -6.95 3.22
C ILE A 92 -0.55 -5.53 2.74
N SER A 93 0.07 -4.72 3.58
CA SER A 93 0.38 -3.31 3.29
C SER A 93 1.60 -3.14 2.39
N GLN A 94 2.58 -4.03 2.47
CA GLN A 94 3.81 -3.96 1.67
C GLN A 94 4.57 -2.62 1.84
N GLY A 95 4.63 -2.12 3.06
CA GLY A 95 5.28 -0.85 3.39
C GLY A 95 4.42 0.39 3.12
N ASP A 96 3.16 0.23 2.70
CA ASP A 96 2.18 1.31 2.59
C ASP A 96 1.38 1.43 3.90
N LEU A 97 1.78 2.40 4.72
CA LEU A 97 1.15 2.63 6.02
C LEU A 97 -0.33 3.03 5.91
N ARG A 98 -0.72 3.77 4.87
CA ARG A 98 -2.12 4.14 4.65
C ARG A 98 -2.98 2.90 4.45
N LYS A 99 -2.49 1.94 3.67
CA LYS A 99 -3.16 0.66 3.45
C LYS A 99 -3.26 -0.15 4.74
N ALA A 100 -2.18 -0.21 5.54
CA ALA A 100 -2.18 -0.89 6.84
C ALA A 100 -3.22 -0.29 7.80
N LEU A 101 -3.22 1.05 7.96
CA LEU A 101 -4.16 1.74 8.84
C LEU A 101 -5.61 1.65 8.36
N THR A 102 -5.85 1.68 7.06
CA THR A 102 -7.20 1.47 6.50
C THR A 102 -7.70 0.07 6.81
N ALA A 103 -6.87 -0.96 6.65
CA ALA A 103 -7.24 -2.33 6.99
C ALA A 103 -7.50 -2.49 8.50
N LEU A 104 -6.66 -1.90 9.34
CA LEU A 104 -6.86 -1.85 10.80
C LEU A 104 -8.21 -1.21 11.15
N GLN A 105 -8.52 -0.05 10.54
CA GLN A 105 -9.77 0.69 10.78
C GLN A 105 -11.00 -0.12 10.36
N VAL A 106 -10.97 -0.77 9.18
CA VAL A 106 -12.07 -1.61 8.70
C VAL A 106 -12.31 -2.78 9.65
N SER A 107 -11.23 -3.45 10.10
CA SER A 107 -11.33 -4.57 11.03
C SER A 107 -11.85 -4.13 12.40
N ALA A 108 -11.39 -2.99 12.92
CA ALA A 108 -11.86 -2.42 14.19
C ALA A 108 -13.35 -2.04 14.16
N ALA A 109 -13.88 -1.64 12.99
CA ALA A 109 -15.31 -1.38 12.83
C ALA A 109 -16.18 -2.63 12.97
N ILE A 110 -15.62 -3.81 12.76
CA ILE A 110 -16.30 -5.10 12.92
C ILE A 110 -16.11 -5.63 14.34
N ASN A 111 -14.87 -5.63 14.85
CA ASN A 111 -14.54 -6.13 16.18
C ASN A 111 -13.36 -5.36 16.76
N MET A 112 -13.49 -4.88 17.99
CA MET A 112 -12.39 -4.20 18.72
C MET A 112 -11.25 -5.15 19.13
N HIS A 113 -11.47 -6.45 19.10
CA HIS A 113 -10.44 -7.48 19.23
C HIS A 113 -10.10 -8.01 17.85
N ILE A 114 -8.93 -7.62 17.35
CA ILE A 114 -8.50 -7.86 15.97
C ILE A 114 -7.58 -9.06 15.95
N THR A 115 -8.03 -10.10 15.26
CA THR A 115 -7.29 -11.33 15.00
C THR A 115 -6.70 -11.33 13.58
N ARG A 116 -5.73 -12.18 13.36
CA ARG A 116 -5.12 -12.41 12.04
C ARG A 116 -6.17 -12.77 10.97
N ASP A 117 -7.09 -13.68 11.28
CA ASP A 117 -8.13 -14.13 10.33
C ASP A 117 -9.04 -12.97 9.92
N LEU A 118 -9.44 -12.12 10.88
CA LEU A 118 -10.26 -10.95 10.61
C LEU A 118 -9.58 -9.98 9.61
N ILE A 119 -8.27 -9.78 9.75
CA ILE A 119 -7.51 -8.94 8.81
C ILE A 119 -7.56 -9.50 7.40
N TYR A 120 -7.32 -10.81 7.22
CA TYR A 120 -7.34 -11.42 5.89
C TYR A 120 -8.74 -11.38 5.26
N GLU A 121 -9.79 -11.66 6.03
CA GLU A 121 -11.18 -11.61 5.55
C GLU A 121 -11.62 -10.20 5.15
N THR A 122 -11.25 -9.19 5.94
CA THR A 122 -11.62 -7.78 5.66
C THR A 122 -10.82 -7.14 4.54
N SER A 123 -9.62 -7.64 4.28
CA SER A 123 -8.69 -7.07 3.29
C SER A 123 -8.74 -7.75 1.92
N ALA A 124 -9.72 -8.64 1.69
CA ALA A 124 -9.81 -9.44 0.46
C ALA A 124 -8.44 -10.06 0.08
N THR A 125 -7.80 -10.70 1.06
CA THR A 125 -6.46 -11.29 0.91
C THR A 125 -6.46 -12.67 1.52
N ALA A 126 -5.93 -13.66 0.81
CA ALA A 126 -5.76 -15.00 1.36
C ALA A 126 -4.46 -15.10 2.18
N PRO A 127 -4.47 -15.79 3.32
CA PRO A 127 -3.24 -16.05 4.07
C PRO A 127 -2.30 -16.96 3.27
N PRO A 128 -0.97 -16.85 3.46
CA PRO A 128 0.03 -17.61 2.72
C PRO A 128 -0.19 -19.12 2.78
N GLU A 129 -0.59 -19.63 3.94
CA GLU A 129 -0.81 -21.05 4.15
C GLU A 129 -1.95 -21.57 3.28
N ALA A 130 -3.00 -20.77 3.07
CA ALA A 130 -4.12 -21.14 2.22
C ALA A 130 -3.73 -21.16 0.74
N LEU A 131 -2.89 -20.21 0.30
CA LEU A 131 -2.31 -20.22 -1.04
C LEU A 131 -1.39 -21.41 -1.25
N HIS A 132 -0.55 -21.74 -0.26
CA HIS A 132 0.31 -22.92 -0.31
C HIS A 132 -0.48 -24.21 -0.39
N GLN A 133 -1.54 -24.38 0.43
CA GLN A 133 -2.43 -25.53 0.38
C GLN A 133 -3.12 -25.66 -0.99
N TYR A 134 -3.49 -24.55 -1.61
CA TYR A 134 -4.02 -24.55 -2.97
C TYR A 134 -3.00 -25.05 -3.99
N LEU A 135 -1.75 -24.60 -3.92
CA LEU A 135 -0.67 -25.06 -4.79
C LEU A 135 -0.39 -26.55 -4.63
N MET A 136 -0.38 -27.05 -3.38
CA MET A 136 -0.24 -28.49 -3.12
C MET A 136 -1.40 -29.28 -3.73
N ALA A 137 -2.63 -28.81 -3.60
CA ALA A 137 -3.79 -29.46 -4.22
C ALA A 137 -3.72 -29.47 -5.74
N CYS A 138 -3.16 -28.43 -6.36
CA CYS A 138 -2.91 -28.42 -7.82
C CYS A 138 -1.91 -29.48 -8.25
N ARG A 139 -0.88 -29.72 -7.43
CA ARG A 139 0.17 -30.70 -7.72
C ARG A 139 -0.27 -32.14 -7.45
N ASP A 140 -0.88 -32.39 -6.30
CA ASP A 140 -1.03 -33.74 -5.75
C ASP A 140 -2.47 -34.30 -5.92
N ASP A 141 -3.50 -33.46 -5.86
CA ASP A 141 -4.91 -33.89 -5.79
C ASP A 141 -5.67 -33.78 -7.14
N GLY A 142 -5.05 -33.16 -8.14
CA GLY A 142 -5.61 -33.00 -9.47
C GLY A 142 -6.65 -31.88 -9.63
N PHE A 143 -7.12 -31.67 -10.86
CA PHE A 143 -7.91 -30.51 -11.26
C PHE A 143 -9.19 -30.26 -10.43
N HIS A 144 -9.94 -31.30 -10.15
CA HIS A 144 -11.23 -31.13 -9.43
C HIS A 144 -11.05 -30.69 -7.96
N ALA A 145 -10.03 -31.17 -7.30
CA ALA A 145 -9.69 -30.76 -5.94
C ALA A 145 -9.17 -29.33 -5.94
N ALA A 146 -8.25 -29.01 -6.83
CA ALA A 146 -7.72 -27.65 -6.99
C ALA A 146 -8.83 -26.61 -7.29
N ARG A 147 -9.77 -26.95 -8.20
CA ARG A 147 -10.91 -26.08 -8.53
C ARG A 147 -11.82 -25.84 -7.32
N ARG A 148 -12.08 -26.85 -6.52
CA ARG A 148 -12.89 -26.73 -5.30
C ARG A 148 -12.20 -25.82 -4.29
N ARG A 149 -10.91 -26.03 -4.02
CA ARG A 149 -10.10 -25.20 -3.14
C ARG A 149 -10.06 -23.73 -3.61
N LEU A 150 -9.89 -23.52 -4.91
CA LEU A 150 -9.92 -22.16 -5.47
C LEU A 150 -11.25 -21.46 -5.16
N ARG A 151 -12.38 -22.16 -5.38
CA ARG A 151 -13.69 -21.58 -5.11
C ARG A 151 -13.86 -21.25 -3.63
N GLU A 152 -13.46 -22.17 -2.74
CA GLU A 152 -13.49 -21.93 -1.28
C GLU A 152 -12.67 -20.70 -0.88
N LEU A 153 -11.49 -20.48 -1.48
CA LEU A 153 -10.66 -19.31 -1.22
C LEU A 153 -11.32 -18.01 -1.73
N LEU A 154 -11.83 -18.02 -2.97
CA LEU A 154 -12.49 -16.86 -3.55
C LEU A 154 -13.72 -16.44 -2.74
N ASP A 155 -14.54 -17.44 -2.32
CA ASP A 155 -15.78 -17.20 -1.57
C ASP A 155 -15.47 -16.75 -0.12
N ARG A 156 -14.50 -17.39 0.55
CA ARG A 156 -14.16 -17.09 1.94
C ARG A 156 -13.57 -15.70 2.12
N TYR A 157 -12.63 -15.32 1.26
CA TYR A 157 -11.89 -14.05 1.38
C TYR A 157 -12.42 -12.95 0.47
N GLY A 158 -13.51 -13.18 -0.27
CA GLY A 158 -14.07 -12.19 -1.18
C GLY A 158 -13.11 -11.78 -2.32
N LEU A 159 -12.25 -12.70 -2.77
CA LEU A 159 -11.20 -12.42 -3.75
C LEU A 159 -11.75 -12.35 -5.17
N ALA A 160 -11.37 -11.31 -5.91
CA ALA A 160 -11.48 -11.33 -7.36
C ALA A 160 -10.42 -12.26 -7.97
N GLY A 161 -10.73 -12.90 -9.11
CA GLY A 161 -9.79 -13.82 -9.76
C GLY A 161 -8.45 -13.19 -10.12
N THR A 162 -8.44 -11.91 -10.51
CA THR A 162 -7.23 -11.12 -10.79
C THR A 162 -6.38 -10.94 -9.54
N ASP A 163 -7.00 -10.66 -8.40
CA ASP A 163 -6.31 -10.45 -7.13
C ASP A 163 -5.69 -11.75 -6.63
N PHE A 164 -6.43 -12.85 -6.79
CA PHE A 164 -5.92 -14.18 -6.48
C PHE A 164 -4.66 -14.52 -7.30
N VAL A 165 -4.67 -14.29 -8.62
CA VAL A 165 -3.50 -14.52 -9.47
C VAL A 165 -2.32 -13.67 -9.06
N ASN A 166 -2.54 -12.39 -8.72
CA ASN A 166 -1.50 -11.49 -8.25
C ASN A 166 -0.91 -11.92 -6.90
N GLN A 167 -1.77 -12.41 -5.99
CA GLN A 167 -1.30 -12.93 -4.70
C GLN A 167 -0.51 -14.22 -4.87
N LEU A 168 -1.01 -15.14 -5.70
CA LEU A 168 -0.33 -16.40 -6.01
C LEU A 168 1.03 -16.17 -6.66
N HIS A 169 1.11 -15.25 -7.63
CA HIS A 169 2.36 -14.88 -8.27
C HIS A 169 3.38 -14.39 -7.23
N ARG A 170 2.98 -13.50 -6.32
CA ARG A 170 3.88 -13.01 -5.26
C ARG A 170 4.36 -14.14 -4.36
N GLU A 171 3.47 -15.03 -3.94
CA GLU A 171 3.82 -16.14 -3.05
C GLU A 171 4.86 -17.07 -3.69
N LEU A 172 4.76 -17.33 -4.99
CA LEU A 172 5.72 -18.15 -5.73
C LEU A 172 7.13 -17.52 -5.85
N TYR A 173 7.23 -16.18 -5.73
CA TYR A 173 8.54 -15.49 -5.78
C TYR A 173 9.16 -15.26 -4.40
N THR A 174 8.38 -15.40 -3.32
CA THR A 174 8.86 -15.23 -1.94
C THR A 174 9.11 -16.55 -1.22
N ALA A 175 8.69 -17.66 -1.82
CA ALA A 175 8.95 -19.03 -1.36
C ALA A 175 10.30 -19.53 -1.91
#